data_3de2ec45a49db98b8f05fdc21c165948
#
_entry.id   3de2ec45a49db98b8f05fdc21c165948
#
_cell.length_a   1.000
_cell.length_b   1.000
_cell.length_c   1.000
_cell.angle_alpha   90.00
_cell.angle_beta   90.00
_cell.angle_gamma   90.00
#
_symmetry.space_group_name_H-M   'P 1'
#
loop_
_entity.id
_entity.type
_entity.pdbx_description
1 polymer ?
#
loop_
_entity_poly.entity_id
_entity_poly.type
_entity_poly.pdbx_seq_one_letter_code
_entity_poly.pdbx_strand_id
1 'polypeptide(L)'
;MDTVKNYLSVAFFAFWGGLARYGLTEALSFYGTVIANLLGCFLLAFLTYFFLSTSNSRAWLTTGLGTGFVGAFTTFSSFNLDAFKLLLGGQNFGALLYFTGTIAAGFLFAWAGKQAANFAAGKLLERG
;
A
#
# COMPACT_ATOMS: atom_id res chain seq x y z
N MET A 1 -5.97 11.06 24.89
CA MET A 1 -4.62 10.51 24.86
C MET A 1 -4.42 9.55 23.70
N ASP A 2 -5.35 8.63 23.49
CA ASP A 2 -5.23 7.65 22.39
C ASP A 2 -5.25 8.32 21.03
N THR A 3 -6.02 9.40 20.87
CA THR A 3 -6.10 10.15 19.62
C THR A 3 -4.75 10.76 19.26
N VAL A 4 -4.08 11.40 20.25
CA VAL A 4 -2.76 12.00 20.03
C VAL A 4 -1.74 10.93 19.69
N LYS A 5 -1.78 9.80 20.39
CA LYS A 5 -0.89 8.67 20.14
C LYS A 5 -1.06 8.14 18.72
N ASN A 6 -2.31 8.05 18.25
CA ASN A 6 -2.59 7.60 16.89
C ASN A 6 -2.05 8.58 15.86
N TYR A 7 -2.24 9.89 16.06
CA TYR A 7 -1.70 10.90 15.15
C TYR A 7 -0.18 10.87 15.08
N LEU A 8 0.48 10.74 16.23
CA LEU A 8 1.94 10.65 16.27
C LEU A 8 2.44 9.38 15.59
N SER A 9 1.73 8.28 15.77
CA SER A 9 2.05 7.02 15.10
C SER A 9 1.93 7.16 13.58
N VAL A 10 0.83 7.75 13.10
CA VAL A 10 0.64 7.99 11.67
C VAL A 10 1.78 8.83 11.11
N ALA A 11 2.15 9.90 11.80
CA ALA A 11 3.23 10.78 11.35
C ALA A 11 4.56 10.04 11.27
N PHE A 12 4.87 9.24 12.30
CA PHE A 12 6.11 8.47 12.36
C PHE A 12 6.20 7.46 11.21
N PHE A 13 5.16 6.66 11.03
CA PHE A 13 5.16 5.63 10.00
C PHE A 13 5.03 6.23 8.61
N ALA A 14 4.33 7.36 8.46
CA ALA A 14 4.23 8.05 7.17
C ALA A 14 5.59 8.55 6.68
N PHE A 15 6.44 9.01 7.60
CA PHE A 15 7.80 9.41 7.25
C PHE A 15 8.54 8.27 6.56
N TRP A 16 8.49 7.07 7.16
CA TRP A 16 9.18 5.91 6.60
C TRP A 16 8.52 5.43 5.32
N GLY A 17 7.18 5.47 5.23
CA GLY A 17 6.47 5.09 4.01
C GLY A 17 6.80 6.01 2.85
N GLY A 18 6.81 7.31 3.09
CA GLY A 18 7.17 8.30 2.08
C GLY A 18 8.62 8.19 1.64
N LEU A 19 9.52 7.91 2.59
CA LEU A 19 10.93 7.69 2.29
C LEU A 19 11.14 6.46 1.42
N ALA A 20 10.43 5.36 1.72
CA ALA A 20 10.50 4.14 0.92
C ALA A 20 10.01 4.39 -0.50
N ARG A 21 8.89 5.12 -0.65
CA ARG A 21 8.37 5.48 -1.97
C ARG A 21 9.36 6.35 -2.73
N TYR A 22 9.96 7.33 -2.05
CA TYR A 22 10.95 8.19 -2.66
C TYR A 22 12.11 7.38 -3.22
N GLY A 23 12.61 6.42 -2.42
CA GLY A 23 13.69 5.55 -2.85
C GLY A 23 13.33 4.72 -4.08
N LEU A 24 12.12 4.16 -4.11
CA LEU A 24 11.64 3.39 -5.26
C LEU A 24 11.52 4.27 -6.52
N THR A 25 10.99 5.48 -6.35
CA THR A 25 10.81 6.40 -7.48
C THR A 25 12.16 6.84 -8.03
N GLU A 26 13.13 7.12 -7.17
CA GLU A 26 14.47 7.50 -7.60
C GLU A 26 15.19 6.36 -8.32
N ALA A 27 14.99 5.12 -7.85
CA ALA A 27 15.65 3.95 -8.42
C ALA A 27 14.98 3.49 -9.73
N LEU A 28 13.65 3.49 -9.80
CA LEU A 28 12.90 2.85 -10.86
C LEU A 28 11.99 3.79 -11.66
N SER A 29 11.90 5.06 -11.28
CA SER A 29 11.08 6.09 -11.94
C SER A 29 9.62 5.65 -12.08
N PHE A 30 9.13 5.52 -13.33
CA PHE A 30 7.76 5.12 -13.64
C PHE A 30 7.38 3.80 -12.96
N TYR A 31 8.27 2.81 -13.04
CA TYR A 31 8.01 1.49 -12.43
C TYR A 31 7.97 1.57 -10.90
N GLY A 32 8.66 2.54 -10.30
CA GLY A 32 8.62 2.74 -8.87
C GLY A 32 7.23 3.06 -8.36
N THR A 33 6.47 3.90 -9.08
CA THR A 33 5.09 4.24 -8.74
C THR A 33 4.19 2.99 -8.80
N VAL A 34 4.32 2.20 -9.87
CA VAL A 34 3.54 0.97 -10.05
C VAL A 34 3.82 -0.01 -8.91
N ILE A 35 5.11 -0.25 -8.65
CA ILE A 35 5.53 -1.19 -7.61
C ILE A 35 5.05 -0.73 -6.24
N ALA A 36 5.22 0.55 -5.92
CA ALA A 36 4.78 1.10 -4.63
C ALA A 36 3.28 0.92 -4.44
N ASN A 37 2.48 1.22 -5.47
CA ASN A 37 1.03 1.10 -5.36
C ASN A 37 0.58 -0.35 -5.26
N LEU A 38 1.18 -1.26 -6.03
CA LEU A 38 0.82 -2.68 -5.97
C LEU A 38 1.24 -3.30 -4.64
N LEU A 39 2.47 -3.02 -4.18
CA LEU A 39 2.92 -3.48 -2.86
C LEU A 39 2.06 -2.88 -1.76
N GLY A 40 1.64 -1.63 -1.92
CA GLY A 40 0.75 -0.98 -0.97
C GLY A 40 -0.60 -1.67 -0.87
N CYS A 41 -1.16 -2.10 -2.01
CA CYS A 41 -2.41 -2.89 -2.00
C CYS A 41 -2.24 -4.19 -1.25
N PHE A 42 -1.13 -4.89 -1.49
CA PHE A 42 -0.81 -6.13 -0.77
C PHE A 42 -0.66 -5.87 0.73
N LEU A 43 0.17 -4.89 1.09
CA LEU A 43 0.47 -4.58 2.49
C LEU A 43 -0.78 -4.14 3.26
N LEU A 44 -1.60 -3.28 2.66
CA LEU A 44 -2.80 -2.79 3.34
C LEU A 44 -3.76 -3.93 3.63
N ALA A 45 -4.00 -4.80 2.64
CA ALA A 45 -4.86 -5.96 2.82
C ALA A 45 -4.26 -6.92 3.84
N PHE A 46 -2.96 -7.19 3.75
CA PHE A 46 -2.26 -8.06 4.69
C PHE A 46 -2.41 -7.55 6.13
N LEU A 47 -2.09 -6.27 6.35
CA LEU A 47 -2.16 -5.68 7.69
C LEU A 47 -3.58 -5.69 8.22
N THR A 48 -4.56 -5.33 7.38
CA THR A 48 -5.96 -5.28 7.80
C THR A 48 -6.44 -6.66 8.27
N TYR A 49 -6.27 -7.67 7.44
CA TYR A 49 -6.79 -9.01 7.75
C TYR A 49 -5.96 -9.70 8.81
N PHE A 50 -4.66 -9.46 8.85
CA PHE A 50 -3.80 -10.03 9.89
C PHE A 50 -4.21 -9.53 11.28
N PHE A 51 -4.39 -8.20 11.41
CA PHE A 51 -4.77 -7.63 12.70
C PHE A 51 -6.20 -8.01 13.10
N LEU A 52 -7.11 -8.11 12.13
CA LEU A 52 -8.47 -8.58 12.41
C LEU A 52 -8.48 -10.02 12.90
N SER A 53 -7.68 -10.88 12.28
CA SER A 53 -7.65 -12.32 12.60
C SER A 53 -6.99 -12.60 13.94
N THR A 54 -5.98 -11.83 14.31
CA THR A 54 -5.25 -12.08 15.57
C THR A 54 -5.92 -11.43 16.78
N SER A 55 -6.85 -10.50 16.56
CA SER A 55 -7.60 -9.79 17.62
C SER A 55 -6.70 -9.10 18.66
N ASN A 56 -5.41 -8.96 18.36
CA ASN A 56 -4.43 -8.39 19.27
C ASN A 56 -3.84 -7.12 18.66
N SER A 57 -4.71 -6.30 18.10
CA SER A 57 -4.26 -5.08 17.44
C SER A 57 -4.27 -3.90 18.41
N ARG A 58 -3.15 -3.23 18.49
CA ARG A 58 -3.06 -1.93 19.15
C ARG A 58 -3.45 -0.88 18.11
N ALA A 59 -4.41 -0.02 18.47
CA ALA A 59 -4.96 0.96 17.52
C ALA A 59 -3.85 1.83 16.92
N TRP A 60 -2.90 2.28 17.75
CA TRP A 60 -1.82 3.14 17.26
C TRP A 60 -0.94 2.44 16.22
N LEU A 61 -0.73 1.14 16.39
CA LEU A 61 0.10 0.36 15.46
C LEU A 61 -0.65 0.07 14.16
N THR A 62 -1.90 -0.35 14.26
CA THR A 62 -2.73 -0.64 13.08
C THR A 62 -2.93 0.62 12.23
N THR A 63 -3.28 1.73 12.88
CA THR A 63 -3.50 3.00 12.19
C THR A 63 -2.19 3.55 11.64
N GLY A 64 -1.11 3.45 12.43
CA GLY A 64 0.20 3.95 12.01
C GLY A 64 0.71 3.22 10.77
N LEU A 65 0.64 1.90 10.75
CA LEU A 65 1.10 1.12 9.61
C LEU A 65 0.17 1.27 8.40
N GLY A 66 -1.15 1.16 8.60
CA GLY A 66 -2.10 1.21 7.49
C GLY A 66 -2.24 2.62 6.91
N THR A 67 -2.66 3.56 7.73
CA THR A 67 -2.89 4.94 7.28
C THR A 67 -1.57 5.68 7.09
N GLY A 68 -0.62 5.49 8.01
CA GLY A 68 0.65 6.20 7.97
C GLY A 68 1.59 5.63 6.92
N PHE A 69 2.12 4.44 7.16
CA PHE A 69 3.14 3.87 6.26
C PHE A 69 2.57 3.61 4.87
N VAL A 70 1.53 2.80 4.76
CA VAL A 70 0.97 2.44 3.45
C VAL A 70 0.39 3.67 2.77
N GLY A 71 -0.28 4.55 3.52
CA GLY A 71 -0.85 5.77 2.97
C GLY A 71 0.19 6.70 2.34
N ALA A 72 1.38 6.79 2.94
CA ALA A 72 2.47 7.60 2.40
C ALA A 72 3.29 6.85 1.35
N PHE A 73 3.33 5.52 1.43
CA PHE A 73 4.06 4.69 0.48
C PHE A 73 3.37 4.66 -0.88
N THR A 74 2.04 4.65 -0.91
CA THR A 74 1.26 4.66 -2.15
C THR A 74 0.99 6.09 -2.63
N THR A 75 0.67 6.24 -3.92
CA THR A 75 0.37 7.55 -4.47
C THR A 75 -0.62 7.46 -5.62
N PHE A 76 -1.77 8.10 -5.44
CA PHE A 76 -2.77 8.21 -6.49
C PHE A 76 -2.44 9.33 -7.47
N SER A 77 -1.90 10.43 -6.97
CA SER A 77 -1.58 11.59 -7.80
C SER A 77 -0.48 11.29 -8.83
N SER A 78 0.58 10.62 -8.43
CA SER A 78 1.65 10.25 -9.37
C SER A 78 1.16 9.22 -10.39
N PHE A 79 0.30 8.30 -9.98
CA PHE A 79 -0.32 7.33 -10.85
C PHE A 79 -1.15 8.02 -11.94
N ASN A 80 -1.98 8.98 -11.55
CA ASN A 80 -2.78 9.76 -12.50
C ASN A 80 -1.91 10.60 -13.42
N LEU A 81 -0.85 11.20 -12.88
CA LEU A 81 0.08 12.01 -13.68
C LEU A 81 0.79 11.14 -14.73
N ASP A 82 1.21 9.95 -14.36
CA ASP A 82 1.86 9.04 -15.29
C ASP A 82 0.92 8.63 -16.42
N ALA A 83 -0.34 8.34 -16.10
CA ALA A 83 -1.34 8.02 -17.11
C ALA A 83 -1.59 9.22 -18.04
N PHE A 84 -1.64 10.42 -17.47
CA PHE A 84 -1.83 11.65 -18.25
C PHE A 84 -0.65 11.91 -19.18
N LYS A 85 0.56 11.66 -18.72
CA LYS A 85 1.76 11.79 -19.55
C LYS A 85 1.73 10.85 -20.75
N LEU A 86 1.22 9.65 -20.56
CA LEU A 86 1.04 8.69 -21.66
C LEU A 86 0.03 9.22 -22.69
N LEU A 87 -1.06 9.83 -22.21
CA LEU A 87 -2.04 10.45 -23.11
C LEU A 87 -1.44 11.60 -23.89
N LEU A 88 -0.67 12.47 -23.24
CA LEU A 88 -0.01 13.60 -23.89
C LEU A 88 0.99 13.15 -24.94
N GLY A 89 1.62 12.00 -24.74
CA GLY A 89 2.57 11.41 -25.68
C GLY A 89 1.90 10.67 -26.83
N GLY A 90 0.58 10.72 -26.95
CA GLY A 90 -0.15 10.05 -28.01
C GLY A 90 -0.36 8.55 -27.80
N GLN A 91 0.02 8.02 -26.62
CA GLN A 91 -0.12 6.62 -26.30
C GLN A 91 -1.46 6.36 -25.58
N ASN A 92 -2.56 6.59 -26.29
CA ASN A 92 -3.89 6.48 -25.70
C ASN A 92 -4.19 5.06 -25.22
N PHE A 93 -3.85 4.05 -26.04
CA PHE A 93 -4.05 2.65 -25.66
C PHE A 93 -3.14 2.26 -24.49
N GLY A 94 -1.89 2.74 -24.49
CA GLY A 94 -0.95 2.52 -23.40
C GLY A 94 -1.46 3.12 -22.10
N ALA A 95 -2.02 4.33 -22.15
CA ALA A 95 -2.60 4.98 -20.98
C ALA A 95 -3.78 4.18 -20.42
N LEU A 96 -4.65 3.69 -21.30
CA LEU A 96 -5.79 2.87 -20.89
C LEU A 96 -5.33 1.56 -20.25
N LEU A 97 -4.37 0.88 -20.87
CA LEU A 97 -3.79 -0.35 -20.32
C LEU A 97 -3.12 -0.10 -18.97
N TYR A 98 -2.36 0.98 -18.86
CA TYR A 98 -1.68 1.32 -17.60
C TYR A 98 -2.70 1.56 -16.49
N PHE A 99 -3.71 2.39 -16.77
CA PHE A 99 -4.69 2.77 -15.77
C PHE A 99 -5.53 1.57 -15.33
N THR A 100 -6.17 0.88 -16.29
CA THR A 100 -7.06 -0.24 -15.96
C THR A 100 -6.28 -1.45 -15.48
N GLY A 101 -5.13 -1.73 -16.09
CA GLY A 101 -4.27 -2.85 -15.72
C GLY A 101 -3.73 -2.71 -14.30
N THR A 102 -3.34 -1.49 -13.90
CA THR A 102 -2.84 -1.24 -12.55
C THR A 102 -3.96 -1.43 -11.52
N ILE A 103 -5.17 -0.96 -11.83
CA ILE A 103 -6.32 -1.15 -10.93
C ILE A 103 -6.62 -2.63 -10.76
N ALA A 104 -6.68 -3.38 -11.87
CA ALA A 104 -6.94 -4.82 -11.83
C ALA A 104 -5.85 -5.56 -11.05
N ALA A 105 -4.58 -5.23 -11.31
CA ALA A 105 -3.45 -5.81 -10.58
C ALA A 105 -3.51 -5.47 -9.10
N GLY A 106 -3.95 -4.26 -8.75
CA GLY A 106 -4.13 -3.85 -7.36
C GLY A 106 -5.11 -4.74 -6.62
N PHE A 107 -6.22 -5.10 -7.26
CA PHE A 107 -7.18 -6.04 -6.67
C PHE A 107 -6.57 -7.41 -6.45
N LEU A 108 -5.77 -7.89 -7.41
CA LEU A 108 -5.08 -9.19 -7.27
C LEU A 108 -4.07 -9.16 -6.12
N PHE A 109 -3.30 -8.07 -6.00
CA PHE A 109 -2.34 -7.93 -4.91
C PHE A 109 -3.04 -7.82 -3.56
N ALA A 110 -4.17 -7.12 -3.49
CA ALA A 110 -4.96 -7.05 -2.28
C ALA A 110 -5.50 -8.43 -1.88
N TRP A 111 -6.00 -9.18 -2.87
CA TRP A 111 -6.46 -10.55 -2.63
C TRP A 111 -5.31 -11.43 -2.10
N ALA A 112 -4.14 -11.34 -2.74
CA ALA A 112 -2.96 -12.09 -2.29
C ALA A 112 -2.55 -11.70 -0.87
N GLY A 113 -2.63 -10.40 -0.54
CA GLY A 113 -2.35 -9.92 0.81
C GLY A 113 -3.29 -10.50 1.85
N LYS A 114 -4.59 -10.56 1.51
CA LYS A 114 -5.59 -11.18 2.38
C LYS A 114 -5.29 -12.65 2.62
N GLN A 115 -4.97 -13.39 1.55
CA GLN A 115 -4.66 -14.81 1.68
C GLN A 115 -3.40 -15.03 2.52
N ALA A 116 -2.36 -14.22 2.28
CA ALA A 116 -1.13 -14.30 3.06
C ALA A 116 -1.38 -14.00 4.54
N ALA A 117 -2.24 -13.01 4.83
CA ALA A 117 -2.58 -12.64 6.20
C ALA A 117 -3.33 -13.76 6.90
N ASN A 118 -4.30 -14.37 6.24
CA ASN A 118 -5.06 -15.48 6.81
C ASN A 118 -4.16 -16.69 7.09
N PHE A 119 -3.23 -16.96 6.18
CA PHE A 119 -2.27 -18.05 6.35
C PHE A 119 -1.34 -17.79 7.54
N ALA A 120 -0.79 -16.56 7.61
CA ALA A 120 0.12 -16.19 8.69
C ALA A 120 -0.59 -16.17 10.05
N ALA A 121 -1.81 -15.63 10.09
CA ALA A 121 -2.60 -15.59 11.33
C ALA A 121 -2.99 -16.99 11.78
N GLY A 122 -3.33 -17.87 10.83
CA GLY A 122 -3.64 -19.27 11.15
C GLY A 122 -2.46 -19.97 11.77
N LYS A 123 -1.26 -19.79 11.22
CA LYS A 123 -0.04 -20.40 11.79
C LYS A 123 0.27 -19.85 13.17
N LEU A 124 0.09 -18.55 13.37
CA LEU A 124 0.35 -17.93 14.66
C LEU A 124 -0.60 -18.45 15.73
N LEU A 125 -1.89 -18.62 15.38
CA LEU A 125 -2.89 -19.14 16.30
C LEU A 125 -2.66 -20.63 16.63
N GLU A 126 -2.13 -21.40 15.68
CA GLU A 126 -1.79 -22.82 15.92
C GLU A 126 -0.64 -22.96 16.92
N ARG A 127 0.30 -22.00 16.92
CA ARG A 127 1.45 -22.04 17.83
C ARG A 127 1.12 -21.52 19.24
N GLY A 128 0.04 -20.77 19.35
CA GLY A 128 -0.43 -20.26 20.62
C GLY A 128 -1.44 -21.18 21.25
#